data_4765cc82ea0a068a02c8c3748a913535
#
_entry.id   4765cc82ea0a068a02c8c3748a913535
#
_cell.length_a   1.000
_cell.length_b   1.000
_cell.length_c   1.000
_cell.angle_alpha   90.00
_cell.angle_beta   90.00
_cell.angle_gamma   90.00
#
_symmetry.space_group_name_H-M   'P 1'
#
loop_
_entity.id
_entity.type
_entity.pdbx_description
1 polymer ?
#
loop_
_entity_poly.entity_id
_entity_poly.type
_entity_poly.pdbx_seq_one_letter_code
_entity_poly.pdbx_strand_id
1 'polypeptide(L)'
;SAGRFPGGFFKREARPSSDEILTMRLVDRVLRPLFPKDYHNETQVMIQLMSHDEDVMPDALAGLAASAAIQLSDIPFETAISEVRVARIDGNFVINPSRAQLDNADIDIMVGASSDSVMMVEGEMEECSEEEMVEAIKFAHESIKIQCKAQEKLAKAFGKKETREYDPEGLSLIHISEPTRRRHI
;
A
#
# COMPACT_ATOMS: atom_id res chain seq x y z
N SER A 1 -14.96 5.72 6.70
CA SER A 1 -16.16 6.59 6.87
C SER A 1 -15.85 7.87 7.66
N ALA A 2 -14.70 8.50 7.42
CA ALA A 2 -14.32 9.75 8.07
C ALA A 2 -15.42 10.81 7.91
N GLY A 3 -15.76 11.48 9.00
CA GLY A 3 -16.78 12.54 9.01
C GLY A 3 -18.24 12.09 8.99
N ARG A 4 -18.53 10.81 9.00
CA ARG A 4 -19.89 10.29 9.08
C ARG A 4 -20.25 9.93 10.52
N PHE A 5 -21.43 10.33 10.93
CA PHE A 5 -21.95 10.06 12.27
C PHE A 5 -22.20 8.55 12.44
N PRO A 6 -21.59 7.88 13.43
CA PRO A 6 -21.86 6.47 13.70
C PRO A 6 -23.27 6.35 14.31
N GLY A 7 -24.09 5.48 13.75
CA GLY A 7 -25.40 5.14 14.30
C GLY A 7 -26.55 5.17 13.31
N GLY A 8 -27.64 4.56 13.72
CA GLY A 8 -28.86 4.35 12.94
C GLY A 8 -29.09 2.87 12.62
N PHE A 9 -30.35 2.48 12.55
CA PHE A 9 -30.77 1.07 12.38
C PHE A 9 -30.15 0.38 11.14
N PHE A 10 -29.82 1.13 10.10
CA PHE A 10 -29.15 0.67 8.89
C PHE A 10 -27.66 1.03 8.82
N LYS A 11 -27.14 1.72 9.82
CA LYS A 11 -25.75 2.18 9.90
C LYS A 11 -25.02 1.46 11.03
N ARG A 12 -24.95 0.15 10.96
CA ARG A 12 -23.79 -0.52 11.54
C ARG A 12 -22.57 0.05 10.84
N GLU A 13 -21.43 0.08 11.52
CA GLU A 13 -20.16 0.41 10.85
C GLU A 13 -20.18 -0.29 9.50
N ALA A 14 -20.38 0.50 8.46
CA ALA A 14 -20.91 0.00 7.22
C ALA A 14 -19.85 -0.87 6.56
N ARG A 15 -20.27 -1.75 5.67
CA ARG A 15 -19.35 -2.34 4.71
C ARG A 15 -18.47 -1.21 4.16
N PRO A 16 -17.14 -1.42 4.08
CA PRO A 16 -16.26 -0.46 3.43
C PRO A 16 -16.80 -0.10 2.05
N SER A 17 -16.65 1.16 1.67
CA SER A 17 -16.97 1.62 0.31
C SER A 17 -16.05 0.92 -0.71
N SER A 18 -16.39 1.02 -1.99
CA SER A 18 -15.52 0.47 -3.04
C SER A 18 -14.12 1.07 -3.01
N ASP A 19 -14.01 2.37 -2.75
CA ASP A 19 -12.73 3.08 -2.67
C ASP A 19 -11.91 2.62 -1.44
N GLU A 20 -12.58 2.42 -0.29
CA GLU A 20 -11.92 1.88 0.90
C GLU A 20 -11.42 0.45 0.67
N ILE A 21 -12.19 -0.39 -0.02
CA ILE A 21 -11.78 -1.76 -0.38
C ILE A 21 -10.59 -1.71 -1.34
N LEU A 22 -10.61 -0.83 -2.34
CA LEU A 22 -9.51 -0.68 -3.28
C LEU A 22 -8.24 -0.26 -2.55
N THR A 23 -8.29 0.80 -1.75
CA THR A 23 -7.15 1.29 -0.95
C THR A 23 -6.59 0.19 -0.04
N MET A 24 -7.47 -0.56 0.64
CA MET A 24 -7.05 -1.69 1.49
C MET A 24 -6.29 -2.75 0.68
N ARG A 25 -6.76 -3.08 -0.53
CA ARG A 25 -6.11 -4.06 -1.41
C ARG A 25 -4.76 -3.57 -1.92
N LEU A 26 -4.63 -2.29 -2.25
CA LEU A 26 -3.37 -1.69 -2.68
C LEU A 26 -2.33 -1.84 -1.57
N VAL A 27 -2.65 -1.40 -0.36
CA VAL A 27 -1.76 -1.51 0.81
C VAL A 27 -1.38 -2.96 1.11
N ASP A 28 -2.34 -3.89 1.08
CA ASP A 28 -2.08 -5.31 1.31
C ASP A 28 -1.10 -5.90 0.26
N ARG A 29 -1.28 -5.55 -1.00
CA ARG A 29 -0.43 -6.05 -2.11
C ARG A 29 1.02 -5.57 -2.01
N VAL A 30 1.24 -4.38 -1.48
CA VAL A 30 2.60 -3.84 -1.31
C VAL A 30 3.26 -4.36 -0.04
N LEU A 31 2.51 -4.49 1.06
CA LEU A 31 3.05 -4.92 2.35
C LEU A 31 3.29 -6.43 2.43
N ARG A 32 2.34 -7.24 1.96
CA ARG A 32 2.33 -8.69 2.14
C ARG A 32 3.62 -9.39 1.67
N PRO A 33 4.20 -9.08 0.51
CA PRO A 33 5.41 -9.74 0.03
C PRO A 33 6.66 -9.45 0.85
N LEU A 34 6.64 -8.44 1.71
CA LEU A 34 7.80 -7.98 2.47
C LEU A 34 7.91 -8.59 3.87
N PHE A 35 6.89 -9.33 4.29
CA PHE A 35 6.98 -10.14 5.51
C PHE A 35 7.86 -11.37 5.26
N PRO A 36 8.63 -11.82 6.27
CA PRO A 36 9.38 -13.07 6.18
C PRO A 36 8.45 -14.23 5.82
N LYS A 37 8.90 -15.13 4.96
CA LYS A 37 8.09 -16.27 4.46
C LYS A 37 7.67 -17.25 5.55
N ASP A 38 8.41 -17.29 6.63
CA ASP A 38 8.22 -18.12 7.81
C ASP A 38 7.47 -17.41 8.94
N TYR A 39 7.05 -16.16 8.72
CA TYR A 39 6.27 -15.38 9.68
C TYR A 39 4.78 -15.61 9.43
N HIS A 40 4.16 -16.43 10.27
CA HIS A 40 2.74 -16.82 10.16
C HIS A 40 1.85 -16.23 11.25
N ASN A 41 2.39 -15.37 12.10
CA ASN A 41 1.60 -14.72 13.14
C ASN A 41 0.55 -13.80 12.52
N GLU A 42 -0.67 -13.87 13.04
CA GLU A 42 -1.76 -13.00 12.61
C GLU A 42 -1.37 -11.53 12.80
N THR A 43 -1.39 -10.78 11.70
CA THR A 43 -1.03 -9.36 11.69
C THR A 43 -2.17 -8.54 11.12
N GLN A 44 -2.66 -7.61 11.89
CA GLN A 44 -3.73 -6.72 11.49
C GLN A 44 -3.20 -5.29 11.39
N VAL A 45 -3.36 -4.66 10.21
CA VAL A 45 -3.04 -3.26 9.97
C VAL A 45 -4.34 -2.49 9.82
N MET A 46 -4.61 -1.59 10.77
CA MET A 46 -5.79 -0.74 10.75
C MET A 46 -5.40 0.68 10.41
N ILE A 47 -5.96 1.19 9.31
CA ILE A 47 -5.73 2.55 8.84
C ILE A 47 -7.01 3.34 9.02
N GLN A 48 -6.95 4.42 9.78
CA GLN A 48 -8.10 5.26 10.05
C GLN A 48 -7.85 6.67 9.54
N LEU A 49 -8.67 7.09 8.58
CA LEU A 49 -8.64 8.45 8.07
C LEU A 49 -9.36 9.39 9.06
N MET A 50 -8.60 10.27 9.70
CA MET A 50 -9.13 11.19 10.71
C MET A 50 -9.66 12.48 10.09
N SER A 51 -8.96 13.01 9.09
CA SER A 51 -9.32 14.24 8.40
C SER A 51 -8.65 14.29 7.04
N HIS A 52 -9.29 14.86 6.04
CA HIS A 52 -8.71 15.10 4.72
C HIS A 52 -9.29 16.38 4.11
N ASP A 53 -8.59 16.90 3.14
CA ASP A 53 -9.07 17.93 2.23
C ASP A 53 -9.86 17.28 1.10
N GLU A 54 -10.91 17.94 0.59
CA GLU A 54 -11.74 17.39 -0.49
C GLU A 54 -10.98 17.25 -1.81
N ASP A 55 -10.00 18.12 -2.03
CA ASP A 55 -9.16 18.12 -3.24
C ASP A 55 -8.04 17.08 -3.19
N VAL A 56 -7.62 16.64 -2.00
CA VAL A 56 -6.50 15.71 -1.81
C VAL A 56 -7.00 14.29 -1.63
N MET A 57 -6.55 13.37 -2.45
CA MET A 57 -6.86 11.95 -2.32
C MET A 57 -5.99 11.30 -1.24
N PRO A 58 -6.60 10.64 -0.23
CA PRO A 58 -5.84 10.07 0.89
C PRO A 58 -5.27 8.67 0.63
N ASP A 59 -5.60 8.05 -0.49
CA ASP A 59 -5.29 6.65 -0.82
C ASP A 59 -3.78 6.35 -0.82
N ALA A 60 -2.99 7.17 -1.49
CA ALA A 60 -1.53 7.01 -1.52
C ALA A 60 -0.87 7.18 -0.14
N LEU A 61 -1.49 7.97 0.74
CA LEU A 61 -0.99 8.19 2.11
C LEU A 61 -1.25 6.97 3.02
N ALA A 62 -2.19 6.12 2.66
CA ALA A 62 -2.51 4.92 3.44
C ALA A 62 -1.33 3.94 3.50
N GLY A 63 -0.67 3.68 2.36
CA GLY A 63 0.53 2.84 2.30
C GLY A 63 1.70 3.42 3.09
N LEU A 64 1.94 4.73 2.96
CA LEU A 64 2.95 5.43 3.73
C LEU A 64 2.71 5.31 5.25
N ALA A 65 1.47 5.54 5.70
CA ALA A 65 1.11 5.46 7.12
C ALA A 65 1.25 4.04 7.67
N ALA A 66 0.79 3.03 6.91
CA ALA A 66 0.92 1.62 7.28
C ALA A 66 2.39 1.21 7.42
N SER A 67 3.21 1.55 6.43
CA SER A 67 4.64 1.25 6.45
C SER A 67 5.36 1.94 7.61
N ALA A 68 5.09 3.21 7.85
CA ALA A 68 5.68 3.95 8.97
C ALA A 68 5.31 3.32 10.33
N ALA A 69 4.05 2.90 10.51
CA ALA A 69 3.61 2.25 11.73
C ALA A 69 4.32 0.90 11.96
N ILE A 70 4.47 0.08 10.91
CA ILE A 70 5.15 -1.20 10.98
C ILE A 70 6.64 -0.99 11.27
N GLN A 71 7.29 -0.01 10.62
CA GLN A 71 8.71 0.32 10.86
C GLN A 71 9.00 0.75 12.31
N LEU A 72 8.02 1.35 13.00
CA LEU A 72 8.14 1.73 14.41
C LEU A 72 7.76 0.61 15.38
N SER A 73 7.17 -0.47 14.88
CA SER A 73 6.77 -1.63 15.69
C SER A 73 7.93 -2.62 15.87
N ASP A 74 7.67 -3.66 16.63
CA ASP A 74 8.56 -4.81 16.82
C ASP A 74 8.30 -5.95 15.81
N ILE A 75 7.40 -5.73 14.83
CA ILE A 75 7.09 -6.71 13.78
C ILE A 75 8.31 -6.89 12.86
N PRO A 76 8.64 -8.13 12.44
CA PRO A 76 9.74 -8.40 11.52
C PRO A 76 9.41 -7.87 10.12
N PHE A 77 9.85 -6.66 9.85
CA PHE A 77 9.63 -5.96 8.59
C PHE A 77 10.85 -5.11 8.27
N GLU A 78 11.60 -5.48 7.25
CA GLU A 78 12.94 -4.95 7.04
C GLU A 78 12.96 -3.66 6.22
N THR A 79 12.04 -3.52 5.27
CA THR A 79 12.13 -2.49 4.23
C THR A 79 10.97 -1.50 4.32
N ALA A 80 11.28 -0.20 4.39
CA ALA A 80 10.28 0.84 4.25
C ALA A 80 9.71 0.86 2.83
N ILE A 81 8.39 0.99 2.73
CA ILE A 81 7.69 1.17 1.44
C ILE A 81 6.87 2.44 1.46
N SER A 82 6.52 2.90 0.27
CA SER A 82 5.49 3.91 0.11
C SER A 82 4.74 3.72 -1.19
N GLU A 83 3.64 4.43 -1.29
CA GLU A 83 2.79 4.48 -2.47
C GLU A 83 2.64 5.92 -2.93
N VAL A 84 2.59 6.12 -4.24
CA VAL A 84 2.24 7.40 -4.84
C VAL A 84 1.34 7.18 -6.04
N ARG A 85 0.41 8.11 -6.24
CA ARG A 85 -0.37 8.18 -7.46
C ARG A 85 0.37 9.07 -8.45
N VAL A 86 0.49 8.62 -9.69
CA VAL A 86 1.04 9.39 -10.79
C VAL A 86 -0.03 9.56 -11.86
N ALA A 87 -0.28 10.78 -12.24
CA ALA A 87 -1.10 11.10 -13.40
C ALA A 87 -0.27 11.82 -14.45
N ARG A 88 -0.63 11.64 -15.72
CA ARG A 88 -0.12 12.47 -16.82
C ARG A 88 -1.22 13.40 -17.27
N ILE A 89 -0.93 14.71 -17.25
CA ILE A 89 -1.86 15.77 -17.58
C ILE A 89 -1.15 16.70 -18.56
N ASP A 90 -1.72 16.92 -19.72
CA ASP A 90 -1.10 17.73 -20.78
C ASP A 90 0.36 17.33 -21.08
N GLY A 91 0.66 16.03 -21.07
CA GLY A 91 1.99 15.47 -21.30
C GLY A 91 2.97 15.58 -20.13
N ASN A 92 2.58 16.10 -18.97
CA ASN A 92 3.42 16.24 -17.79
C ASN A 92 3.00 15.28 -16.67
N PHE A 93 3.97 14.65 -16.02
CA PHE A 93 3.71 13.80 -14.86
C PHE A 93 3.51 14.61 -13.59
N VAL A 94 2.48 14.28 -12.82
CA VAL A 94 2.14 14.90 -11.55
C VAL A 94 2.01 13.82 -10.48
N ILE A 95 2.64 14.05 -9.31
CA ILE A 95 2.52 13.17 -8.14
C ILE A 95 1.32 13.58 -7.29
N ASN A 96 0.51 12.61 -6.91
CA ASN A 96 -0.67 12.80 -6.07
C ASN A 96 -1.57 13.94 -6.57
N PRO A 97 -2.08 13.85 -7.81
CA PRO A 97 -2.92 14.89 -8.39
C PRO A 97 -4.21 15.08 -7.59
N SER A 98 -4.80 16.26 -7.69
CA SER A 98 -6.15 16.51 -7.18
C SER A 98 -7.21 15.78 -8.01
N ARG A 99 -8.43 15.62 -7.46
CA ARG A 99 -9.55 15.01 -8.20
C ARG A 99 -9.83 15.72 -9.52
N ALA A 100 -9.87 17.05 -9.51
CA ALA A 100 -10.11 17.84 -10.70
C ALA A 100 -9.02 17.70 -11.77
N GLN A 101 -7.79 17.36 -11.35
CA GLN A 101 -6.70 17.08 -12.28
C GLN A 101 -6.81 15.70 -12.90
N LEU A 102 -7.31 14.71 -12.18
CA LEU A 102 -7.50 13.35 -12.68
C LEU A 102 -8.52 13.27 -13.81
N ASP A 103 -9.55 14.11 -13.80
CA ASP A 103 -10.57 14.16 -14.85
C ASP A 103 -9.98 14.43 -16.25
N ASN A 104 -8.78 15.00 -16.31
CA ASN A 104 -8.07 15.33 -17.56
C ASN A 104 -6.80 14.50 -17.75
N ALA A 105 -6.59 13.46 -16.96
CA ALA A 105 -5.41 12.62 -17.04
C ALA A 105 -5.60 11.50 -18.07
N ASP A 106 -4.61 11.27 -18.90
CA ASP A 106 -4.54 10.14 -19.84
C ASP A 106 -3.79 8.92 -19.26
N ILE A 107 -3.04 9.12 -18.19
CA ILE A 107 -2.43 8.07 -17.36
C ILE A 107 -2.81 8.36 -15.91
N ASP A 108 -3.37 7.38 -15.22
CA ASP A 108 -3.60 7.37 -13.78
C ASP A 108 -3.15 6.05 -13.20
N ILE A 109 -1.99 6.04 -12.54
CA ILE A 109 -1.41 4.84 -11.95
C ILE A 109 -1.05 5.04 -10.48
N MET A 110 -1.30 4.02 -9.68
CA MET A 110 -0.78 3.89 -8.33
C MET A 110 0.46 3.01 -8.37
N VAL A 111 1.56 3.52 -7.86
CA VAL A 111 2.84 2.79 -7.77
C VAL A 111 3.20 2.61 -6.31
N GLY A 112 3.44 1.37 -5.91
CA GLY A 112 3.96 1.01 -4.61
C GLY A 112 5.36 0.42 -4.74
N ALA A 113 6.30 0.96 -3.98
CA ALA A 113 7.71 0.58 -4.07
C ALA A 113 8.45 0.71 -2.74
N SER A 114 9.58 0.03 -2.66
CA SER A 114 10.64 0.27 -1.68
C SER A 114 11.67 1.27 -2.24
N SER A 115 12.74 1.50 -1.49
CA SER A 115 13.89 2.30 -2.00
C SER A 115 14.52 1.68 -3.26
N ASP A 116 14.47 0.35 -3.42
CA ASP A 116 15.26 -0.38 -4.41
C ASP A 116 14.40 -1.08 -5.47
N SER A 117 13.14 -1.37 -5.17
CA SER A 117 12.29 -2.22 -6.01
C SER A 117 10.87 -1.73 -6.10
N VAL A 118 10.30 -1.77 -7.29
CA VAL A 118 8.87 -1.57 -7.51
C VAL A 118 8.13 -2.86 -7.16
N MET A 119 7.13 -2.77 -6.30
CA MET A 119 6.38 -3.92 -5.78
C MET A 119 5.01 -4.06 -6.43
N MET A 120 4.39 -2.93 -6.78
CA MET A 120 3.05 -2.89 -7.32
C MET A 120 2.89 -1.72 -8.28
N VAL A 121 2.20 -1.96 -9.37
CA VAL A 121 1.67 -0.95 -10.28
C VAL A 121 0.22 -1.33 -10.57
N GLU A 122 -0.69 -0.40 -10.41
CA GLU A 122 -2.10 -0.59 -10.73
C GLU A 122 -2.70 0.74 -11.19
N GLY A 123 -3.55 0.73 -12.19
CA GLY A 123 -4.18 1.93 -12.69
C GLY A 123 -4.83 1.73 -14.04
N GLU A 124 -5.21 2.83 -14.64
CA GLU A 124 -5.85 2.89 -15.94
C GLU A 124 -5.17 3.94 -16.83
N MET A 125 -5.25 3.76 -18.13
CA MET A 125 -4.63 4.66 -19.08
C MET A 125 -5.33 4.61 -20.44
N GLU A 126 -5.27 5.70 -21.16
CA GLU A 126 -5.72 5.81 -22.53
C GLU A 126 -4.52 5.54 -23.45
N GLU A 127 -4.48 4.37 -24.14
CA GLU A 127 -3.52 3.99 -25.19
C GLU A 127 -2.12 4.66 -25.11
N CYS A 128 -1.38 4.42 -24.01
CA CYS A 128 -0.01 4.93 -23.88
C CYS A 128 1.01 3.90 -24.37
N SER A 129 2.21 4.38 -24.76
CA SER A 129 3.32 3.52 -25.12
C SER A 129 3.98 2.89 -23.89
N GLU A 130 4.71 1.79 -24.11
CA GLU A 130 5.47 1.11 -23.05
C GLU A 130 6.57 2.01 -22.49
N GLU A 131 7.20 2.85 -23.33
CA GLU A 131 8.21 3.82 -22.91
C GLU A 131 7.62 4.85 -21.95
N GLU A 132 6.45 5.41 -22.26
CA GLU A 132 5.76 6.38 -21.40
C GLU A 132 5.37 5.77 -20.05
N MET A 133 4.91 4.51 -20.06
CA MET A 133 4.60 3.77 -18.83
C MET A 133 5.84 3.59 -17.96
N VAL A 134 6.97 3.22 -18.56
CA VAL A 134 8.24 3.08 -17.83
C VAL A 134 8.72 4.41 -17.26
N GLU A 135 8.53 5.51 -17.97
CA GLU A 135 8.84 6.85 -17.46
C GLU A 135 7.97 7.24 -16.28
N ALA A 136 6.65 6.98 -16.35
CA ALA A 136 5.73 7.22 -15.24
C ALA A 136 6.14 6.45 -13.97
N ILE A 137 6.49 5.17 -14.12
CA ILE A 137 6.94 4.33 -13.01
C ILE A 137 8.27 4.84 -12.42
N LYS A 138 9.22 5.24 -13.24
CA LYS A 138 10.49 5.83 -12.77
C LYS A 138 10.25 7.13 -12.00
N PHE A 139 9.37 7.98 -12.52
CA PHE A 139 9.00 9.25 -11.88
C PHE A 139 8.37 9.01 -10.50
N ALA A 140 7.45 8.04 -10.40
CA ALA A 140 6.88 7.60 -9.13
C ALA A 140 7.96 7.11 -8.15
N HIS A 141 8.87 6.25 -8.62
CA HIS A 141 9.88 5.64 -7.78
C HIS A 141 10.84 6.65 -7.16
N GLU A 142 11.23 7.70 -7.88
CA GLU A 142 12.06 8.77 -7.31
C GLU A 142 11.36 9.49 -6.14
N SER A 143 10.05 9.73 -6.24
CA SER A 143 9.27 10.31 -5.15
C SER A 143 9.14 9.35 -3.95
N ILE A 144 8.94 8.07 -4.21
CA ILE A 144 8.86 7.03 -3.18
C ILE A 144 10.17 6.90 -2.40
N LYS A 145 11.33 6.99 -3.05
CA LYS A 145 12.64 6.97 -2.39
C LYS A 145 12.79 8.08 -1.34
N ILE A 146 12.24 9.26 -1.61
CA ILE A 146 12.26 10.37 -0.66
C ILE A 146 11.41 10.03 0.58
N GLN A 147 10.24 9.45 0.37
CA GLN A 147 9.33 9.05 1.44
C GLN A 147 9.90 7.88 2.27
N CYS A 148 10.55 6.90 1.65
CA CYS A 148 11.24 5.82 2.35
C CYS A 148 12.37 6.37 3.24
N LYS A 149 13.20 7.27 2.73
CA LYS A 149 14.26 7.95 3.53
C LYS A 149 13.69 8.74 4.71
N ALA A 150 12.51 9.34 4.56
CA ALA A 150 11.84 10.04 5.65
C ALA A 150 11.38 9.06 6.75
N GLN A 151 10.85 7.91 6.38
CA GLN A 151 10.47 6.85 7.32
C GLN A 151 11.69 6.29 8.08
N GLU A 152 12.81 6.07 7.40
CA GLU A 152 14.07 5.64 8.04
C GLU A 152 14.57 6.65 9.08
N LYS A 153 14.49 7.96 8.76
CA LYS A 153 14.82 9.03 9.70
C LYS A 153 13.89 9.03 10.90
N LEU A 154 12.59 8.83 10.67
CA LEU A 154 11.58 8.73 11.71
C LEU A 154 11.89 7.53 12.64
N ALA A 155 12.17 6.36 12.07
CA ALA A 155 12.49 5.16 12.82
C ALA A 155 13.76 5.34 13.69
N LYS A 156 14.79 6.00 13.16
CA LYS A 156 16.02 6.34 13.91
C LYS A 156 15.74 7.33 15.03
N ALA A 157 14.93 8.36 14.80
CA ALA A 157 14.59 9.37 15.80
C ALA A 157 13.72 8.82 16.94
N PHE A 158 12.81 7.90 16.61
CA PHE A 158 11.94 7.25 17.61
C PHE A 158 12.68 6.22 18.47
N GLY A 159 13.76 5.63 17.94
CA GLY A 159 14.44 4.49 18.55
C GLY A 159 13.65 3.19 18.27
N LYS A 160 13.91 2.58 17.13
CA LYS A 160 13.25 1.33 16.71
C LYS A 160 13.34 0.29 17.82
N LYS A 161 12.22 -0.34 18.15
CA LYS A 161 12.16 -1.48 19.07
C LYS A 161 12.93 -2.67 18.48
N GLU A 162 13.45 -3.52 19.35
CA GLU A 162 13.99 -4.82 18.93
C GLU A 162 12.88 -5.64 18.27
N THR A 163 13.21 -6.31 17.19
CA THR A 163 12.28 -7.19 16.48
C THR A 163 11.88 -8.34 17.39
N ARG A 164 10.57 -8.61 17.50
CA ARG A 164 10.06 -9.72 18.30
C ARG A 164 10.58 -11.05 17.80
N GLU A 165 10.88 -11.94 18.73
CA GLU A 165 11.10 -13.34 18.41
C GLU A 165 9.77 -13.99 18.01
N TYR A 166 9.82 -14.83 17.01
CA TYR A 166 8.67 -15.64 16.58
C TYR A 166 9.13 -17.05 16.27
N ASP A 167 8.22 -18.01 16.40
CA ASP A 167 8.50 -19.40 16.04
C ASP A 167 8.27 -19.56 14.52
N PRO A 168 9.36 -19.78 13.75
CA PRO A 168 9.21 -20.01 12.33
C PRO A 168 8.52 -21.36 12.09
N GLU A 169 7.27 -21.33 11.65
CA GLU A 169 6.59 -22.54 11.23
C GLU A 169 7.27 -23.12 9.99
N GLY A 170 8.09 -24.13 10.21
CA GLY A 170 8.64 -24.93 9.14
C GLY A 170 7.53 -25.66 8.41
N LEU A 171 7.05 -25.12 7.29
CA LEU A 171 6.15 -25.85 6.41
C LEU A 171 6.83 -27.14 6.00
N SER A 172 6.34 -28.27 6.52
CA SER A 172 6.80 -29.58 6.10
C SER A 172 6.59 -29.73 4.58
N LEU A 173 7.57 -30.25 3.88
CA LEU A 173 7.51 -30.54 2.44
C LEU A 173 6.26 -31.38 2.07
N ILE A 174 5.71 -32.14 3.01
CA ILE A 174 4.45 -32.89 2.86
C ILE A 174 3.26 -31.96 2.60
N HIS A 175 3.22 -30.80 3.25
CA HIS A 175 2.15 -29.80 3.03
C HIS A 175 2.27 -29.06 1.70
N ILE A 176 3.47 -29.03 1.12
CA ILE A 176 3.75 -28.37 -0.16
C ILE A 176 3.51 -29.36 -1.32
N SER A 177 3.73 -30.66 -1.11
CA SER A 177 3.73 -31.69 -2.16
C SER A 177 2.45 -32.51 -2.26
N GLU A 178 1.56 -32.49 -1.28
CA GLU A 178 0.28 -33.18 -1.42
C GLU A 178 -0.74 -32.28 -2.13
N PRO A 179 -1.16 -32.67 -3.35
CA PRO A 179 -2.32 -32.03 -3.97
C PRO A 179 -3.52 -32.29 -3.08
N THR A 180 -4.23 -31.25 -2.70
CA THR A 180 -5.48 -31.34 -1.95
C THR A 180 -6.40 -32.34 -2.64
N ARG A 181 -6.47 -33.58 -2.17
CA ARG A 181 -7.48 -34.54 -2.62
C ARG A 181 -8.83 -33.96 -2.28
N ARG A 182 -9.53 -33.44 -3.30
CA ARG A 182 -10.97 -33.16 -3.19
C ARG A 182 -11.62 -34.48 -2.80
N ARG A 183 -12.05 -34.61 -1.56
CA ARG A 183 -13.03 -35.60 -1.21
C ARG A 183 -14.33 -35.21 -1.88
N HIS A 184 -14.68 -35.92 -2.93
CA HIS A 184 -16.05 -35.91 -3.41
C HIS A 184 -16.89 -36.60 -2.34
N ILE A 185 -17.78 -35.85 -1.72
CA ILE A 185 -18.92 -36.36 -0.97
C ILE A 185 -20.07 -36.50 -1.97
#